data_962366b9308cae5a3b322ea4ed6a75b6
#
_entry.id   962366b9308cae5a3b322ea4ed6a75b6
#
_cell.length_a   1.000
_cell.length_b   1.000
_cell.length_c   1.000
_cell.angle_alpha   90.00
_cell.angle_beta   90.00
_cell.angle_gamma   90.00
#
_symmetry.space_group_name_H-M   'P 1'
#
loop_
_entity.id
_entity.type
_entity.pdbx_description
1 polymer ?
#
loop_
_entity_poly.entity_id
_entity_poly.type
_entity_poly.pdbx_seq_one_letter_code
_entity_poly.pdbx_strand_id
1 'polypeptide(L)'
;FNFRETANFLNNKLTIDANINGMYQRGNNRVTSGGYYMNPLVGLYHFPRGGVEGGKDFYYYKENYQVLNPSRNMMDQAWYQNASVGAGDFEQNPYWLINKAPNEDTRYRAMFNLSVKYQFNKLFSLQARGSADFINDKNETHMYAGTSSILAGLNAQQTGSNGRYIYGESSELTTYGDILFTYQQQFEKFSVNASVGASINDYTGRGTGFDSYPGTLSIPNVFVIGNVDVNGGLPSDWKTHTQSQSVFFTGQVGFMDQLYLDVTARNDWTSTLAFTKYKNKGFFYPSVGVTWLLNETLKLPEWIDLGKIRGAWSQVGNGLSSYISHPLNSI
;
A
#
# COMPACT_ATOMS: atom_id res chain seq x y z
N PHE A 1 -14.40 -8.57 -9.08
CA PHE A 1 -14.58 -9.93 -9.56
C PHE A 1 -13.80 -10.89 -8.67
N ASN A 2 -14.45 -11.94 -8.21
CA ASN A 2 -13.84 -13.03 -7.45
C ASN A 2 -14.39 -14.36 -7.95
N PHE A 3 -13.50 -15.31 -8.24
CA PHE A 3 -13.85 -16.69 -8.61
C PHE A 3 -13.00 -17.65 -7.79
N ARG A 4 -13.63 -18.64 -7.17
CA ARG A 4 -12.94 -19.71 -6.42
C ARG A 4 -13.55 -21.05 -6.81
N GLU A 5 -12.69 -22.03 -7.06
CA GLU A 5 -13.05 -23.40 -7.37
C GLU A 5 -12.23 -24.34 -6.49
N THR A 6 -12.89 -25.33 -5.91
CA THR A 6 -12.24 -26.40 -5.14
C THR A 6 -12.68 -27.74 -5.71
N ALA A 7 -11.72 -28.52 -6.18
CA ALA A 7 -11.95 -29.85 -6.75
C ALA A 7 -11.24 -30.95 -5.95
N ASN A 8 -11.94 -32.05 -5.72
CA ASN A 8 -11.41 -33.21 -5.01
C ASN A 8 -11.34 -34.40 -5.94
N PHE A 9 -10.20 -35.09 -5.96
CA PHE A 9 -9.89 -36.24 -6.79
C PHE A 9 -9.36 -37.40 -5.96
N LEU A 10 -9.25 -38.59 -6.57
CA LEU A 10 -8.64 -39.78 -5.99
C LEU A 10 -9.27 -40.14 -4.61
N ASN A 11 -10.59 -40.21 -4.55
CA ASN A 11 -11.32 -40.45 -3.30
C ASN A 11 -10.93 -39.46 -2.18
N ASN A 12 -10.92 -38.16 -2.49
CA ASN A 12 -10.58 -37.05 -1.60
C ASN A 12 -9.12 -37.02 -1.11
N LYS A 13 -8.23 -37.80 -1.75
CA LYS A 13 -6.80 -37.72 -1.43
C LYS A 13 -6.10 -36.53 -2.09
N LEU A 14 -6.59 -36.05 -3.21
CA LEU A 14 -6.05 -34.88 -3.89
C LEU A 14 -7.10 -33.76 -3.88
N THR A 15 -6.74 -32.64 -3.28
CA THR A 15 -7.56 -31.41 -3.29
C THR A 15 -6.81 -30.32 -4.04
N ILE A 16 -7.47 -29.72 -5.02
CA ILE A 16 -6.98 -28.56 -5.75
C ILE A 16 -7.93 -27.40 -5.45
N ASP A 17 -7.38 -26.28 -5.00
CA ASP A 17 -8.12 -25.04 -4.74
C ASP A 17 -7.47 -23.91 -5.53
N ALA A 18 -8.25 -23.27 -6.37
CA ALA A 18 -7.82 -22.15 -7.19
C ALA A 18 -8.72 -20.93 -6.92
N ASN A 19 -8.11 -19.76 -6.76
CA ASN A 19 -8.81 -18.50 -6.56
C ASN A 19 -8.22 -17.42 -7.48
N ILE A 20 -9.11 -16.70 -8.16
CA ILE A 20 -8.76 -15.54 -8.99
C ILE A 20 -9.56 -14.36 -8.50
N ASN A 21 -8.89 -13.24 -8.24
CA ASN A 21 -9.52 -12.01 -7.81
C ASN A 21 -9.05 -10.86 -8.68
N GLY A 22 -9.98 -10.11 -9.26
CA GLY A 22 -9.70 -8.91 -10.05
C GLY A 22 -10.38 -7.69 -9.44
N MET A 23 -9.64 -6.60 -9.30
CA MET A 23 -10.12 -5.34 -8.76
C MET A 23 -9.77 -4.19 -9.69
N TYR A 24 -10.75 -3.34 -9.92
CA TYR A 24 -10.58 -2.01 -10.51
C TYR A 24 -11.06 -0.98 -9.48
N GLN A 25 -10.25 0.02 -9.22
CA GLN A 25 -10.58 1.12 -8.33
C GLN A 25 -10.22 2.43 -9.01
N ARG A 26 -11.12 3.40 -8.95
CA ARG A 26 -10.88 4.78 -9.38
C ARG A 26 -11.28 5.72 -8.24
N GLY A 27 -10.41 6.63 -7.91
CA GLY A 27 -10.63 7.70 -6.95
C GLY A 27 -10.48 9.05 -7.63
N ASN A 28 -11.43 9.96 -7.39
CA ASN A 28 -11.36 11.33 -7.89
C ASN A 28 -11.34 12.28 -6.70
N ASN A 29 -10.47 13.29 -6.77
CA ASN A 29 -10.39 14.37 -5.77
C ASN A 29 -10.32 13.85 -4.32
N ARG A 30 -9.53 12.80 -4.06
CA ARG A 30 -9.27 12.37 -2.69
C ARG A 30 -8.60 13.50 -1.94
N VAL A 31 -9.20 13.88 -0.80
CA VAL A 31 -8.61 14.86 0.08
C VAL A 31 -7.34 14.27 0.69
N THR A 32 -6.20 14.87 0.39
CA THR A 32 -4.93 14.50 1.00
C THR A 32 -4.86 15.07 2.42
N SER A 33 -4.75 14.21 3.42
CA SER A 33 -4.49 14.66 4.79
C SER A 33 -3.13 15.38 4.84
N GLY A 34 -3.07 16.57 5.43
CA GLY A 34 -1.84 17.35 5.57
C GLY A 34 -1.50 18.31 4.43
N GLY A 35 -2.21 18.24 3.31
CA GLY A 35 -2.04 19.20 2.21
C GLY A 35 -2.85 20.47 2.44
N TYR A 36 -2.35 21.40 3.27
CA TYR A 36 -3.08 22.60 3.67
C TYR A 36 -3.69 23.33 2.47
N TYR A 37 -2.89 23.67 1.48
CA TYR A 37 -3.33 24.45 0.31
C TYR A 37 -4.16 23.65 -0.71
N MET A 38 -4.05 22.33 -0.74
CA MET A 38 -4.80 21.46 -1.66
C MET A 38 -6.04 20.84 -1.02
N ASN A 39 -6.30 21.13 0.26
CA ASN A 39 -7.46 20.63 0.95
C ASN A 39 -8.63 21.63 0.83
N PRO A 40 -9.70 21.31 0.07
CA PRO A 40 -10.82 22.22 -0.10
C PRO A 40 -11.55 22.56 1.20
N LEU A 41 -11.42 21.75 2.25
CA LEU A 41 -12.01 21.99 3.55
C LEU A 41 -11.39 23.19 4.25
N VAL A 42 -10.13 23.52 4.00
CA VAL A 42 -9.46 24.68 4.62
C VAL A 42 -10.19 25.96 4.24
N GLY A 43 -10.35 26.24 2.96
CA GLY A 43 -11.10 27.43 2.51
C GLY A 43 -12.56 27.42 2.96
N LEU A 44 -13.18 26.22 3.05
CA LEU A 44 -14.55 26.09 3.55
C LEU A 44 -14.66 26.52 5.04
N TYR A 45 -13.74 26.07 5.90
CA TYR A 45 -13.80 26.35 7.34
C TYR A 45 -13.35 27.78 7.69
N HIS A 46 -12.43 28.35 6.92
CA HIS A 46 -11.91 29.68 7.16
C HIS A 46 -12.78 30.81 6.59
N PHE A 47 -13.71 30.48 5.69
CA PHE A 47 -14.59 31.51 5.11
C PHE A 47 -15.40 32.23 6.20
N PRO A 48 -15.39 33.60 6.22
CA PRO A 48 -16.12 34.36 7.24
C PRO A 48 -17.63 34.12 7.17
N ARG A 49 -18.25 33.76 8.30
CA ARG A 49 -19.69 33.46 8.38
C ARG A 49 -20.60 34.62 7.98
N GLY A 50 -20.14 35.84 8.18
CA GLY A 50 -20.85 37.06 7.79
C GLY A 50 -20.62 37.51 6.36
N GLY A 51 -19.90 36.73 5.55
CA GLY A 51 -19.44 37.14 4.23
C GLY A 51 -18.22 38.09 4.30
N VAL A 52 -17.84 38.61 3.14
CA VAL A 52 -16.69 39.50 2.97
C VAL A 52 -17.13 40.87 2.41
N GLU A 53 -16.18 41.80 2.29
CA GLU A 53 -16.44 43.11 1.76
C GLU A 53 -17.20 43.07 0.41
N GLY A 54 -18.17 43.93 0.25
CA GLY A 54 -19.05 43.95 -0.92
C GLY A 54 -20.24 42.99 -0.84
N GLY A 55 -20.54 42.43 0.35
CA GLY A 55 -21.70 41.53 0.58
C GLY A 55 -21.58 40.16 -0.09
N LYS A 56 -20.37 39.76 -0.48
CA LYS A 56 -20.12 38.45 -1.09
C LYS A 56 -20.06 37.37 -0.03
N ASP A 57 -20.98 36.41 -0.10
CA ASP A 57 -21.02 35.26 0.75
C ASP A 57 -20.29 34.04 0.11
N PHE A 58 -20.33 32.90 0.79
CA PHE A 58 -19.72 31.67 0.26
C PHE A 58 -20.40 31.18 -1.03
N TYR A 59 -21.72 31.39 -1.16
CA TYR A 59 -22.45 31.00 -2.37
C TYR A 59 -22.08 31.84 -3.57
N TYR A 60 -21.75 33.14 -3.38
CA TYR A 60 -21.20 33.97 -4.45
C TYR A 60 -19.93 33.32 -5.02
N TYR A 61 -19.00 32.85 -4.17
CA TYR A 61 -17.74 32.23 -4.63
C TYR A 61 -17.92 30.79 -5.11
N LYS A 62 -19.02 30.15 -4.81
CA LYS A 62 -19.42 28.89 -5.45
C LYS A 62 -19.81 29.10 -6.91
N GLU A 63 -20.69 30.06 -7.17
CA GLU A 63 -21.17 30.36 -8.52
C GLU A 63 -20.11 31.07 -9.37
N ASN A 64 -19.24 31.84 -8.73
CA ASN A 64 -18.22 32.64 -9.36
C ASN A 64 -16.81 32.22 -8.91
N TYR A 65 -16.52 30.90 -8.93
CA TYR A 65 -15.21 30.41 -8.51
C TYR A 65 -14.08 30.72 -9.49
N GLN A 66 -14.41 31.23 -10.67
CA GLN A 66 -13.49 31.63 -11.74
C GLN A 66 -13.86 32.99 -12.32
N VAL A 67 -12.85 33.74 -12.75
CA VAL A 67 -12.98 35.05 -13.37
C VAL A 67 -12.05 35.13 -14.58
N LEU A 68 -12.54 35.75 -15.66
CA LEU A 68 -11.71 35.97 -16.83
C LEU A 68 -10.57 36.98 -16.52
N ASN A 69 -9.34 36.54 -16.76
CA ASN A 69 -8.16 37.42 -16.77
C ASN A 69 -7.94 37.93 -18.20
N PRO A 70 -8.26 39.22 -18.50
CA PRO A 70 -8.17 39.75 -19.88
C PRO A 70 -6.74 39.76 -20.39
N SER A 71 -5.74 39.96 -19.52
CA SER A 71 -4.33 40.06 -19.94
C SER A 71 -3.79 38.73 -20.45
N ARG A 72 -4.36 37.62 -20.01
CA ARG A 72 -3.92 36.25 -20.35
C ARG A 72 -4.95 35.54 -21.22
N ASN A 73 -6.13 36.12 -21.41
CA ASN A 73 -7.27 35.49 -22.07
C ASN A 73 -7.59 34.09 -21.54
N MET A 74 -7.57 33.93 -20.21
CA MET A 74 -7.86 32.67 -19.53
C MET A 74 -8.56 32.92 -18.21
N MET A 75 -9.16 31.86 -17.65
CA MET A 75 -9.82 31.91 -16.35
C MET A 75 -8.82 31.78 -15.23
N ASP A 76 -8.81 32.71 -14.28
CA ASP A 76 -8.15 32.61 -12.99
C ASP A 76 -9.17 32.29 -11.90
N GLN A 77 -8.71 31.78 -10.75
CA GLN A 77 -9.61 31.56 -9.61
C GLN A 77 -10.09 32.88 -9.01
N ALA A 78 -11.33 32.92 -8.59
CA ALA A 78 -11.90 34.02 -7.81
C ALA A 78 -12.08 33.57 -6.36
N TRP A 79 -11.44 34.26 -5.43
CA TRP A 79 -11.55 34.02 -3.99
C TRP A 79 -11.38 35.35 -3.24
N TYR A 80 -11.93 35.44 -2.02
CA TYR A 80 -11.87 36.68 -1.24
C TYR A 80 -10.45 37.01 -0.77
N GLN A 81 -9.64 36.00 -0.56
CA GLN A 81 -8.21 36.12 -0.31
C GLN A 81 -7.48 35.99 -1.65
N ASN A 82 -7.63 36.92 -2.55
CA ASN A 82 -6.76 36.97 -3.72
C ASN A 82 -5.34 37.06 -3.22
N ALA A 83 -4.56 36.04 -3.49
CA ALA A 83 -3.15 35.94 -3.18
C ALA A 83 -2.39 37.07 -3.87
N SER A 84 -2.52 38.30 -3.36
CA SER A 84 -1.56 39.33 -3.64
C SER A 84 -0.27 38.94 -2.97
N VAL A 85 0.75 38.86 -3.78
CA VAL A 85 2.13 38.62 -3.45
C VAL A 85 2.48 39.26 -2.10
N GLY A 86 2.81 38.45 -1.09
CA GLY A 86 3.35 38.90 0.17
C GLY A 86 2.41 38.95 1.38
N ALA A 87 1.16 38.60 1.28
CA ALA A 87 0.23 38.61 2.40
C ALA A 87 -0.19 37.18 2.79
N GLY A 88 0.37 36.68 3.86
CA GLY A 88 -0.18 35.59 4.68
C GLY A 88 -0.59 34.29 3.99
N ASP A 89 -1.47 33.57 4.63
CA ASP A 89 -2.02 32.30 4.18
C ASP A 89 -2.78 32.40 2.85
N PHE A 90 -2.33 31.62 1.86
CA PHE A 90 -2.90 31.62 0.52
C PHE A 90 -3.92 30.50 0.38
N GLU A 91 -5.10 30.73 0.87
CA GLU A 91 -6.21 29.80 0.68
C GLU A 91 -6.68 29.81 -0.77
N GLN A 92 -7.17 28.67 -1.19
CA GLN A 92 -7.76 28.48 -2.50
C GLN A 92 -9.28 28.40 -2.39
N ASN A 93 -9.97 28.88 -3.42
CA ASN A 93 -11.39 28.62 -3.53
C ASN A 93 -11.64 27.10 -3.57
N PRO A 94 -12.43 26.52 -2.64
CA PRO A 94 -12.74 25.09 -2.62
C PRO A 94 -13.30 24.56 -3.93
N TYR A 95 -14.13 25.37 -4.61
CA TYR A 95 -14.71 24.98 -5.90
C TYR A 95 -13.72 25.06 -7.05
N TRP A 96 -12.72 25.95 -6.96
CA TRP A 96 -11.60 25.90 -7.88
C TRP A 96 -10.82 24.60 -7.74
N LEU A 97 -10.47 24.22 -6.52
CA LEU A 97 -9.70 23.01 -6.26
C LEU A 97 -10.37 21.76 -6.84
N ILE A 98 -11.65 21.55 -6.55
CA ILE A 98 -12.36 20.33 -7.01
C ILE A 98 -12.62 20.30 -8.52
N ASN A 99 -12.64 21.47 -9.20
CA ASN A 99 -12.93 21.56 -10.65
C ASN A 99 -11.70 21.85 -11.50
N LYS A 100 -10.69 22.55 -10.95
CA LYS A 100 -9.52 23.03 -11.69
C LYS A 100 -8.18 22.54 -11.11
N ALA A 101 -8.22 21.71 -10.08
CA ALA A 101 -7.07 20.96 -9.61
C ALA A 101 -7.44 19.49 -9.37
N PRO A 102 -8.09 18.81 -10.35
CA PRO A 102 -8.50 17.42 -10.17
C PRO A 102 -7.30 16.52 -9.96
N ASN A 103 -7.50 15.55 -9.05
CA ASN A 103 -6.59 14.46 -8.75
C ASN A 103 -7.33 13.14 -9.02
N GLU A 104 -6.77 12.31 -9.84
CA GLU A 104 -7.32 11.00 -10.21
C GLU A 104 -6.35 9.89 -9.87
N ASP A 105 -6.81 8.91 -9.09
CA ASP A 105 -6.09 7.68 -8.78
C ASP A 105 -6.80 6.50 -9.42
N THR A 106 -6.07 5.68 -10.15
CA THR A 106 -6.60 4.44 -10.74
C THR A 106 -5.73 3.27 -10.31
N ARG A 107 -6.36 2.19 -9.86
CA ARG A 107 -5.70 0.93 -9.51
C ARG A 107 -6.34 -0.24 -10.23
N TYR A 108 -5.51 -1.04 -10.88
CA TYR A 108 -5.83 -2.38 -11.34
C TYR A 108 -5.06 -3.39 -10.49
N ARG A 109 -5.74 -4.39 -9.98
CA ARG A 109 -5.10 -5.49 -9.25
C ARG A 109 -5.66 -6.82 -9.69
N ALA A 110 -4.78 -7.78 -9.93
CA ALA A 110 -5.13 -9.16 -10.24
C ALA A 110 -4.36 -10.08 -9.28
N MET A 111 -5.10 -10.92 -8.55
CA MET A 111 -4.53 -11.91 -7.66
C MET A 111 -4.92 -13.31 -8.12
N PHE A 112 -3.95 -14.19 -8.13
CA PHE A 112 -4.13 -15.61 -8.39
C PHE A 112 -3.57 -16.42 -7.22
N ASN A 113 -4.29 -17.42 -6.75
CA ASN A 113 -3.84 -18.35 -5.73
C ASN A 113 -4.17 -19.76 -6.17
N LEU A 114 -3.22 -20.67 -6.02
CA LEU A 114 -3.37 -22.09 -6.28
C LEU A 114 -2.82 -22.88 -5.09
N SER A 115 -3.61 -23.84 -4.61
CA SER A 115 -3.20 -24.79 -3.58
C SER A 115 -3.48 -26.19 -4.06
N VAL A 116 -2.49 -27.07 -3.97
CA VAL A 116 -2.60 -28.49 -4.28
C VAL A 116 -2.20 -29.26 -3.03
N LYS A 117 -3.12 -30.01 -2.45
CA LYS A 117 -2.88 -30.85 -1.26
C LYS A 117 -3.10 -32.32 -1.60
N TYR A 118 -2.11 -33.16 -1.28
CA TYR A 118 -2.18 -34.59 -1.41
C TYR A 118 -2.08 -35.28 -0.05
N GLN A 119 -3.09 -36.07 0.28
CA GLN A 119 -3.17 -36.85 1.52
C GLN A 119 -2.68 -38.28 1.22
N PHE A 120 -1.46 -38.61 1.64
CA PHE A 120 -0.88 -39.98 1.46
C PHE A 120 -1.68 -41.00 2.22
N ASN A 121 -1.92 -40.70 3.53
CA ASN A 121 -2.69 -41.50 4.45
C ASN A 121 -3.23 -40.59 5.57
N LYS A 122 -3.80 -41.17 6.63
CA LYS A 122 -4.35 -40.39 7.75
C LYS A 122 -3.28 -39.59 8.53
N LEU A 123 -2.00 -39.92 8.39
CA LEU A 123 -0.90 -39.31 9.15
C LEU A 123 -0.16 -38.24 8.35
N PHE A 124 0.00 -38.40 7.04
CA PHE A 124 0.90 -37.62 6.23
C PHE A 124 0.18 -36.94 5.08
N SER A 125 0.47 -35.65 4.90
CA SER A 125 0.06 -34.89 3.74
C SER A 125 1.17 -34.00 3.21
N LEU A 126 1.12 -33.69 1.91
CA LEU A 126 1.95 -32.73 1.23
C LEU A 126 1.06 -31.68 0.60
N GLN A 127 1.41 -30.41 0.80
CA GLN A 127 0.73 -29.29 0.18
C GLN A 127 1.74 -28.41 -0.54
N ALA A 128 1.42 -28.02 -1.77
CA ALA A 128 2.13 -26.98 -2.51
C ALA A 128 1.16 -25.82 -2.74
N ARG A 129 1.64 -24.59 -2.53
CA ARG A 129 0.86 -23.37 -2.76
C ARG A 129 1.66 -22.41 -3.62
N GLY A 130 0.95 -21.70 -4.48
CA GLY A 130 1.51 -20.62 -5.26
C GLY A 130 0.53 -19.45 -5.34
N SER A 131 1.05 -18.24 -5.33
CA SER A 131 0.27 -17.05 -5.58
C SER A 131 1.02 -16.04 -6.43
N ALA A 132 0.26 -15.25 -7.17
CA ALA A 132 0.75 -14.07 -7.89
C ALA A 132 -0.21 -12.91 -7.60
N ASP A 133 0.35 -11.76 -7.25
CA ASP A 133 -0.38 -10.52 -7.00
C ASP A 133 0.23 -9.42 -7.87
N PHE A 134 -0.52 -8.99 -8.86
CA PHE A 134 -0.14 -7.93 -9.78
C PHE A 134 -0.94 -6.67 -9.45
N ILE A 135 -0.25 -5.54 -9.30
CA ILE A 135 -0.82 -4.22 -9.05
C ILE A 135 -0.28 -3.26 -10.10
N ASN A 136 -1.16 -2.49 -10.72
CA ASN A 136 -0.81 -1.33 -11.51
C ASN A 136 -1.56 -0.12 -10.97
N ASP A 137 -0.80 0.88 -10.53
CA ASP A 137 -1.31 2.14 -9.99
C ASP A 137 -0.93 3.28 -10.93
N LYS A 138 -1.89 4.17 -11.16
CA LYS A 138 -1.69 5.41 -11.90
C LYS A 138 -2.31 6.56 -11.11
N ASN A 139 -1.58 7.63 -10.95
CA ASN A 139 -2.08 8.88 -10.37
C ASN A 139 -1.78 10.06 -11.29
N GLU A 140 -2.74 10.95 -11.43
CA GLU A 140 -2.61 12.18 -12.20
C GLU A 140 -3.20 13.36 -11.43
N THR A 141 -2.47 14.47 -11.39
CA THR A 141 -2.96 15.73 -10.86
C THR A 141 -2.79 16.83 -11.91
N HIS A 142 -3.89 17.47 -12.25
CA HIS A 142 -3.96 18.53 -13.24
C HIS A 142 -4.27 19.84 -12.52
N MET A 143 -3.27 20.69 -12.26
CA MET A 143 -3.50 22.04 -11.72
C MET A 143 -3.60 23.01 -12.89
N TYR A 144 -4.80 23.53 -13.13
CA TYR A 144 -5.05 24.44 -14.22
C TYR A 144 -4.36 25.80 -14.02
N ALA A 145 -4.04 26.48 -15.12
CA ALA A 145 -3.65 27.89 -15.12
C ALA A 145 -4.67 28.70 -14.33
N GLY A 146 -4.19 29.67 -13.52
CA GLY A 146 -5.04 30.41 -12.59
C GLY A 146 -5.11 29.82 -11.16
N THR A 147 -4.56 28.62 -10.94
CA THR A 147 -4.28 28.12 -9.60
C THR A 147 -3.20 28.97 -8.93
N SER A 148 -3.30 29.23 -7.62
CA SER A 148 -2.30 30.02 -6.89
C SER A 148 -0.87 29.52 -7.15
N SER A 149 0.03 30.46 -7.36
CA SER A 149 1.44 30.20 -7.65
C SER A 149 2.13 29.36 -6.59
N ILE A 150 1.76 29.50 -5.31
CA ILE A 150 2.33 28.69 -4.22
C ILE A 150 2.03 27.21 -4.39
N LEU A 151 0.80 26.88 -4.80
CA LEU A 151 0.41 25.49 -5.04
C LEU A 151 1.01 24.93 -6.32
N ALA A 152 1.15 25.77 -7.32
CA ALA A 152 1.88 25.39 -8.51
C ALA A 152 3.39 25.24 -8.26
N GLY A 153 3.85 25.55 -7.04
CA GLY A 153 5.27 25.48 -6.68
C GLY A 153 6.11 26.58 -7.31
N LEU A 154 5.48 27.61 -7.81
CA LEU A 154 6.14 28.75 -8.44
C LEU A 154 6.41 29.82 -7.39
N ASN A 155 7.55 30.49 -7.45
CA ASN A 155 7.78 31.66 -6.61
C ASN A 155 6.81 32.80 -7.01
N ALA A 156 6.57 33.71 -6.07
CA ALA A 156 5.57 34.79 -6.18
C ALA A 156 5.67 35.68 -7.46
N GLN A 157 6.78 35.63 -8.15
CA GLN A 157 7.01 36.38 -9.39
C GLN A 157 6.48 35.68 -10.66
N GLN A 158 6.11 34.40 -10.54
CA GLN A 158 5.60 33.61 -11.67
C GLN A 158 4.07 33.52 -11.66
N THR A 159 3.40 34.65 -11.48
CA THR A 159 1.92 34.79 -11.53
C THR A 159 1.32 34.43 -12.88
N GLY A 160 2.07 33.79 -13.73
CA GLY A 160 1.69 33.44 -15.09
C GLY A 160 1.78 31.94 -15.36
N SER A 161 1.67 31.08 -14.33
CA SER A 161 1.68 29.65 -14.53
C SER A 161 0.63 29.21 -15.57
N ASN A 162 1.09 28.44 -16.55
CA ASN A 162 0.22 27.79 -17.53
C ASN A 162 -0.37 26.46 -17.01
N GLY A 163 -0.19 26.19 -15.71
CA GLY A 163 -0.61 24.99 -15.03
C GLY A 163 0.56 24.11 -14.60
N ARG A 164 0.25 23.09 -13.77
CA ARG A 164 1.20 22.08 -13.30
C ARG A 164 0.62 20.69 -13.55
N TYR A 165 1.46 19.80 -14.02
CA TYR A 165 1.14 18.42 -14.28
C TYR A 165 1.98 17.50 -13.40
N ILE A 166 1.30 16.69 -12.60
CA ILE A 166 1.93 15.63 -11.80
C ILE A 166 1.39 14.30 -12.27
N TYR A 167 2.29 13.38 -12.57
CA TYR A 167 1.99 12.06 -13.08
C TYR A 167 2.82 11.02 -12.34
N GLY A 168 2.20 9.90 -12.01
CA GLY A 168 2.89 8.74 -11.47
C GLY A 168 2.24 7.46 -11.98
N GLU A 169 3.06 6.51 -12.35
CA GLU A 169 2.61 5.15 -12.68
C GLU A 169 3.56 4.13 -12.05
N SER A 170 3.01 3.11 -11.43
CA SER A 170 3.79 2.00 -10.89
C SER A 170 3.16 0.66 -11.23
N SER A 171 4.01 -0.33 -11.39
CA SER A 171 3.61 -1.71 -11.63
C SER A 171 4.41 -2.62 -10.70
N GLU A 172 3.70 -3.44 -9.94
CA GLU A 172 4.27 -4.32 -8.92
C GLU A 172 3.77 -5.74 -9.15
N LEU A 173 4.67 -6.70 -9.00
CA LEU A 173 4.37 -8.13 -9.04
C LEU A 173 5.00 -8.81 -7.83
N THR A 174 4.17 -9.43 -7.01
CA THR A 174 4.61 -10.31 -5.94
C THR A 174 4.23 -11.74 -6.31
N THR A 175 5.21 -12.64 -6.33
CA THR A 175 4.96 -14.08 -6.45
C THR A 175 5.43 -14.78 -5.19
N TYR A 176 4.64 -15.75 -4.76
CA TYR A 176 4.93 -16.58 -3.60
C TYR A 176 4.71 -18.04 -3.94
N GLY A 177 5.60 -18.90 -3.48
CA GLY A 177 5.45 -20.35 -3.54
C GLY A 177 5.93 -21.02 -2.27
N ASP A 178 5.23 -22.05 -1.84
CA ASP A 178 5.69 -22.91 -0.75
C ASP A 178 5.34 -24.37 -0.97
N ILE A 179 6.06 -25.21 -0.23
CA ILE A 179 5.79 -26.63 -0.08
C ILE A 179 5.79 -26.95 1.40
N LEU A 180 4.80 -27.74 1.86
CA LEU A 180 4.57 -28.06 3.24
C LEU A 180 4.31 -29.55 3.38
N PHE A 181 5.15 -30.27 4.12
CA PHE A 181 4.94 -31.64 4.53
C PHE A 181 4.44 -31.67 5.96
N THR A 182 3.28 -32.30 6.20
CA THR A 182 2.62 -32.33 7.50
C THR A 182 2.48 -33.77 7.98
N TYR A 183 2.83 -33.98 9.27
CA TYR A 183 2.52 -35.14 10.04
C TYR A 183 1.49 -34.82 11.11
N GLN A 184 0.43 -35.63 11.22
CA GLN A 184 -0.62 -35.47 12.21
C GLN A 184 -0.98 -36.84 12.79
N GLN A 185 -0.90 -36.96 14.11
CA GLN A 185 -1.21 -38.21 14.82
C GLN A 185 -1.91 -37.92 16.15
N GLN A 186 -2.97 -38.65 16.39
CA GLN A 186 -3.65 -38.69 17.67
C GLN A 186 -3.28 -40.00 18.39
N PHE A 187 -2.74 -39.88 19.58
CA PHE A 187 -2.51 -41.00 20.52
C PHE A 187 -3.56 -40.92 21.62
N GLU A 188 -3.57 -41.91 22.53
CA GLU A 188 -4.55 -41.94 23.62
C GLU A 188 -4.53 -40.65 24.47
N LYS A 189 -3.34 -40.16 24.83
CA LYS A 189 -3.16 -38.97 25.68
C LYS A 189 -2.47 -37.80 24.99
N PHE A 190 -1.95 -38.02 23.82
CA PHE A 190 -1.18 -37.01 23.09
C PHE A 190 -1.74 -36.78 21.70
N SER A 191 -1.75 -35.52 21.28
CA SER A 191 -1.90 -35.14 19.91
C SER A 191 -0.61 -34.51 19.40
N VAL A 192 -0.20 -34.88 18.19
CA VAL A 192 1.00 -34.31 17.55
C VAL A 192 0.62 -33.82 16.18
N ASN A 193 0.92 -32.56 15.91
CA ASN A 193 0.81 -31.95 14.59
C ASN A 193 2.15 -31.26 14.28
N ALA A 194 2.85 -31.69 13.27
CA ALA A 194 4.15 -31.15 12.91
C ALA A 194 4.23 -30.93 11.40
N SER A 195 4.76 -29.79 10.99
CA SER A 195 4.97 -29.48 9.58
C SER A 195 6.37 -28.93 9.36
N VAL A 196 6.98 -29.34 8.26
CA VAL A 196 8.22 -28.75 7.72
C VAL A 196 7.95 -28.24 6.33
N GLY A 197 8.50 -27.07 6.01
CA GLY A 197 8.27 -26.45 4.72
C GLY A 197 9.40 -25.57 4.27
N ALA A 198 9.34 -25.25 3.00
CA ALA A 198 10.19 -24.23 2.36
C ALA A 198 9.34 -23.28 1.56
N SER A 199 9.74 -22.02 1.48
CA SER A 199 9.04 -21.01 0.70
C SER A 199 9.99 -20.08 -0.04
N ILE A 200 9.49 -19.51 -1.12
CA ILE A 200 10.13 -18.45 -1.88
C ILE A 200 9.12 -17.32 -2.07
N ASN A 201 9.57 -16.10 -1.86
CA ASN A 201 8.82 -14.88 -2.16
C ASN A 201 9.67 -13.99 -3.05
N ASP A 202 9.11 -13.56 -4.17
CA ASP A 202 9.78 -12.70 -5.15
C ASP A 202 8.92 -11.46 -5.39
N TYR A 203 9.52 -10.29 -5.25
CA TYR A 203 8.87 -9.00 -5.47
C TYR A 203 9.63 -8.20 -6.51
N THR A 204 8.94 -7.78 -7.54
CA THR A 204 9.44 -6.86 -8.56
C THR A 204 8.52 -5.66 -8.64
N GLY A 205 9.11 -4.48 -8.53
CA GLY A 205 8.41 -3.21 -8.68
C GLY A 205 9.16 -2.30 -9.65
N ARG A 206 8.39 -1.53 -10.39
CA ARG A 206 8.90 -0.44 -11.22
C ARG A 206 7.89 0.70 -11.26
N GLY A 207 8.36 1.91 -11.41
CA GLY A 207 7.48 3.06 -11.56
C GLY A 207 8.17 4.22 -12.20
N THR A 208 7.36 5.11 -12.75
CA THR A 208 7.77 6.39 -13.32
C THR A 208 7.02 7.50 -12.62
N GLY A 209 7.71 8.52 -12.18
CA GLY A 209 7.16 9.72 -11.59
C GLY A 209 7.56 10.95 -12.39
N PHE A 210 6.67 11.91 -12.49
CA PHE A 210 6.91 13.16 -13.17
C PHE A 210 6.17 14.30 -12.47
N ASP A 211 6.82 15.44 -12.32
CA ASP A 211 6.24 16.68 -11.84
C ASP A 211 6.80 17.83 -12.69
N SER A 212 5.95 18.62 -13.31
CA SER A 212 6.39 19.75 -14.13
C SER A 212 7.08 20.86 -13.32
N TYR A 213 6.91 20.87 -11.98
CA TYR A 213 7.64 21.80 -11.11
C TYR A 213 9.17 21.53 -11.15
N PRO A 214 10.05 22.56 -11.18
CA PRO A 214 9.80 24.01 -11.03
C PRO A 214 9.37 24.74 -12.31
N GLY A 215 9.26 24.09 -13.44
CA GLY A 215 8.77 24.67 -14.67
C GLY A 215 7.23 24.75 -14.73
N THR A 216 6.73 25.06 -15.90
CA THR A 216 5.30 25.17 -16.20
C THR A 216 4.98 24.49 -17.53
N LEU A 217 3.73 24.51 -17.93
CA LEU A 217 3.30 24.03 -19.26
C LEU A 217 3.58 25.10 -20.33
N SER A 218 4.07 24.70 -21.50
CA SER A 218 4.29 25.60 -22.63
C SER A 218 2.96 26.11 -23.19
N ILE A 219 1.99 25.20 -23.33
CA ILE A 219 0.62 25.55 -23.74
C ILE A 219 -0.28 25.37 -22.49
N PRO A 220 -1.04 26.43 -22.09
CA PRO A 220 -1.87 26.39 -20.90
C PRO A 220 -2.84 25.19 -20.89
N ASN A 221 -2.91 24.49 -19.74
CA ASN A 221 -3.90 23.44 -19.48
C ASN A 221 -3.81 22.21 -20.41
N VAL A 222 -2.70 22.01 -21.11
CA VAL A 222 -2.42 20.79 -21.87
C VAL A 222 -1.52 19.88 -21.05
N PHE A 223 -2.11 18.91 -20.35
CA PHE A 223 -1.45 18.05 -19.36
C PHE A 223 -0.83 16.81 -20.01
N VAL A 224 0.32 17.01 -20.63
CA VAL A 224 1.16 15.94 -21.20
C VAL A 224 2.64 16.27 -20.94
N ILE A 225 3.47 15.25 -20.74
CA ILE A 225 4.90 15.42 -20.43
C ILE A 225 5.61 16.25 -21.51
N GLY A 226 5.29 16.00 -22.78
CA GLY A 226 5.88 16.73 -23.91
C GLY A 226 5.53 18.21 -24.01
N ASN A 227 4.61 18.71 -23.19
CA ASN A 227 4.20 20.12 -23.13
C ASN A 227 4.85 20.90 -21.97
N VAL A 228 5.74 20.28 -21.24
CA VAL A 228 6.45 20.96 -20.14
C VAL A 228 7.59 21.80 -20.71
N ASP A 229 7.79 22.99 -20.16
CA ASP A 229 8.90 23.85 -20.59
C ASP A 229 10.27 23.28 -20.17
N VAL A 230 11.35 23.85 -20.73
CA VAL A 230 12.71 23.37 -20.52
C VAL A 230 13.21 23.46 -19.06
N ASN A 231 12.52 24.22 -18.21
CA ASN A 231 12.81 24.35 -16.78
C ASN A 231 12.00 23.37 -15.92
N GLY A 232 11.17 22.54 -16.56
CA GLY A 232 10.34 21.54 -15.88
C GLY A 232 11.15 20.47 -15.19
N GLY A 233 10.52 19.77 -14.28
CA GLY A 233 11.11 18.63 -13.60
C GLY A 233 11.45 17.50 -14.58
N LEU A 234 12.49 16.77 -14.27
CA LEU A 234 12.86 15.59 -15.04
C LEU A 234 11.99 14.40 -14.62
N PRO A 235 11.54 13.55 -15.55
CA PRO A 235 10.96 12.27 -15.20
C PRO A 235 11.94 11.45 -14.35
N SER A 236 11.43 10.85 -13.30
CA SER A 236 12.17 9.91 -12.47
C SER A 236 11.62 8.51 -12.68
N ASP A 237 12.49 7.52 -12.72
CA ASP A 237 12.08 6.13 -12.71
C ASP A 237 12.78 5.36 -11.59
N TRP A 238 12.14 4.30 -11.17
CA TRP A 238 12.70 3.39 -10.18
C TRP A 238 12.37 1.94 -10.53
N LYS A 239 13.27 1.07 -10.16
CA LYS A 239 13.07 -0.37 -10.26
C LYS A 239 13.61 -1.04 -9.01
N THR A 240 12.85 -1.98 -8.48
CA THR A 240 13.27 -2.80 -7.35
C THR A 240 12.98 -4.27 -7.62
N HIS A 241 13.86 -5.13 -7.12
CA HIS A 241 13.67 -6.57 -7.14
C HIS A 241 14.22 -7.14 -5.85
N THR A 242 13.39 -7.84 -5.10
CA THR A 242 13.79 -8.54 -3.89
C THR A 242 13.27 -9.97 -3.90
N GLN A 243 14.10 -10.87 -3.40
CA GLN A 243 13.73 -12.26 -3.23
C GLN A 243 14.09 -12.70 -1.81
N SER A 244 13.21 -13.45 -1.18
CA SER A 244 13.47 -14.15 0.06
C SER A 244 13.15 -15.64 -0.07
N GLN A 245 13.99 -16.46 0.55
CA GLN A 245 13.82 -17.90 0.64
C GLN A 245 13.80 -18.29 2.11
N SER A 246 13.02 -19.31 2.44
CA SER A 246 12.86 -19.70 3.83
C SER A 246 12.71 -21.20 3.95
N VAL A 247 13.22 -21.72 5.06
CA VAL A 247 12.90 -23.07 5.56
C VAL A 247 12.30 -22.92 6.95
N PHE A 248 11.21 -23.63 7.20
CA PHE A 248 10.50 -23.46 8.46
C PHE A 248 9.94 -24.79 8.99
N PHE A 249 9.78 -24.83 10.29
CA PHE A 249 9.14 -25.88 11.04
C PHE A 249 8.07 -25.31 11.95
N THR A 250 6.94 -26.00 12.04
CA THR A 250 5.91 -25.75 13.05
C THR A 250 5.51 -27.06 13.69
N GLY A 251 5.43 -27.08 15.01
CA GLY A 251 5.04 -28.27 15.77
C GLY A 251 4.13 -27.90 16.93
N GLN A 252 3.09 -28.69 17.12
CA GLN A 252 2.23 -28.62 18.29
C GLN A 252 2.11 -30.00 18.90
N VAL A 253 2.30 -30.11 20.22
CA VAL A 253 2.04 -31.29 21.01
C VAL A 253 0.96 -30.94 22.02
N GLY A 254 -0.17 -31.64 21.95
CA GLY A 254 -1.25 -31.56 22.93
C GLY A 254 -1.17 -32.73 23.89
N PHE A 255 -1.43 -32.50 25.16
CA PHE A 255 -1.52 -33.53 26.22
C PHE A 255 -2.91 -33.48 26.86
N MET A 256 -3.65 -34.61 26.76
CA MET A 256 -4.99 -34.84 27.32
C MET A 256 -6.01 -33.72 26.99
N ASP A 257 -5.83 -33.01 25.86
CA ASP A 257 -6.59 -31.81 25.43
C ASP A 257 -6.56 -30.64 26.44
N GLN A 258 -5.64 -30.68 27.39
CA GLN A 258 -5.50 -29.71 28.49
C GLN A 258 -4.32 -28.78 28.30
N LEU A 259 -3.18 -29.31 27.88
CA LEU A 259 -1.93 -28.60 27.74
C LEU A 259 -1.41 -28.71 26.32
N TYR A 260 -1.02 -27.60 25.73
CA TYR A 260 -0.46 -27.54 24.39
C TYR A 260 0.90 -26.83 24.41
N LEU A 261 1.88 -27.46 23.76
CA LEU A 261 3.19 -26.90 23.49
C LEU A 261 3.28 -26.60 21.99
N ASP A 262 3.50 -25.34 21.63
CA ASP A 262 3.73 -24.91 20.28
C ASP A 262 5.22 -24.54 20.10
N VAL A 263 5.84 -25.05 19.06
CA VAL A 263 7.23 -24.74 18.70
C VAL A 263 7.27 -24.33 17.24
N THR A 264 7.86 -23.19 16.94
CA THR A 264 8.13 -22.79 15.57
C THR A 264 9.60 -22.40 15.40
N ALA A 265 10.14 -22.69 14.24
CA ALA A 265 11.48 -22.29 13.85
C ALA A 265 11.47 -21.92 12.37
N ARG A 266 12.07 -20.79 12.03
CA ARG A 266 12.18 -20.34 10.65
C ARG A 266 13.58 -19.78 10.42
N ASN A 267 14.14 -20.07 9.26
CA ASN A 267 15.38 -19.47 8.81
C ASN A 267 15.18 -18.84 7.44
N ASP A 268 15.47 -17.55 7.33
CA ASP A 268 15.24 -16.75 6.13
C ASP A 268 16.55 -16.28 5.51
N TRP A 269 16.65 -16.32 4.20
CA TRP A 269 17.69 -15.70 3.39
C TRP A 269 17.07 -14.63 2.51
N THR A 270 17.69 -13.48 2.42
CA THR A 270 17.17 -12.34 1.64
C THR A 270 18.19 -11.78 0.67
N SER A 271 17.75 -11.46 -0.53
CA SER A 271 18.59 -10.82 -1.56
C SER A 271 19.03 -9.41 -1.18
N THR A 272 18.38 -8.74 -0.21
CA THR A 272 18.76 -7.40 0.26
C THR A 272 20.16 -7.33 0.88
N LEU A 273 20.74 -8.50 1.23
CA LEU A 273 22.11 -8.63 1.72
C LEU A 273 23.13 -9.03 0.65
N ALA A 274 22.74 -9.10 -0.62
CA ALA A 274 23.57 -9.65 -1.71
C ALA A 274 24.95 -8.96 -1.83
N PHE A 275 25.04 -7.67 -1.52
CA PHE A 275 26.29 -6.87 -1.61
C PHE A 275 27.05 -6.76 -0.28
N THR A 276 26.71 -7.56 0.71
CA THR A 276 27.34 -7.56 2.03
C THR A 276 28.14 -8.84 2.27
N LYS A 277 29.04 -8.81 3.27
CA LYS A 277 29.69 -10.03 3.77
C LYS A 277 28.70 -11.06 4.35
N TYR A 278 27.45 -10.66 4.55
CA TYR A 278 26.38 -11.48 5.12
C TYR A 278 25.44 -12.07 4.07
N LYS A 279 25.76 -11.98 2.78
CA LYS A 279 24.89 -12.44 1.66
C LYS A 279 24.36 -13.88 1.80
N ASN A 280 25.11 -14.76 2.47
CA ASN A 280 24.74 -16.16 2.69
C ASN A 280 24.24 -16.43 4.12
N LYS A 281 24.13 -15.39 4.97
CA LYS A 281 23.70 -15.55 6.34
C LYS A 281 22.17 -15.65 6.41
N GLY A 282 21.70 -16.78 6.93
CA GLY A 282 20.29 -16.91 7.29
C GLY A 282 19.98 -16.20 8.61
N PHE A 283 18.75 -15.74 8.74
CA PHE A 283 18.19 -15.19 9.98
C PHE A 283 17.26 -16.22 10.60
N PHE A 284 17.63 -16.65 11.79
CA PHE A 284 16.87 -17.69 12.51
C PHE A 284 15.88 -17.06 13.49
N TYR A 285 14.63 -17.49 13.40
CA TYR A 285 13.50 -17.00 14.18
C TYR A 285 12.83 -18.16 14.94
N PRO A 286 13.22 -18.44 16.18
CA PRO A 286 12.55 -19.42 17.02
C PRO A 286 11.36 -18.83 17.77
N SER A 287 10.37 -19.67 18.06
CA SER A 287 9.27 -19.34 18.97
C SER A 287 8.83 -20.58 19.73
N VAL A 288 8.48 -20.39 21.00
CA VAL A 288 7.91 -21.43 21.86
C VAL A 288 6.71 -20.83 22.60
N GLY A 289 5.60 -21.54 22.59
CA GLY A 289 4.38 -21.16 23.28
C GLY A 289 3.80 -22.32 24.10
N VAL A 290 3.20 -22.00 25.23
CA VAL A 290 2.46 -22.94 26.05
C VAL A 290 1.04 -22.44 26.26
N THR A 291 0.06 -23.31 26.07
CA THR A 291 -1.35 -23.03 26.33
C THR A 291 -1.89 -24.05 27.33
N TRP A 292 -2.54 -23.57 28.37
CA TRP A 292 -3.21 -24.39 29.36
C TRP A 292 -4.70 -24.08 29.40
N LEU A 293 -5.54 -25.11 29.17
CA LEU A 293 -6.99 -25.04 29.29
C LEU A 293 -7.39 -25.46 30.73
N LEU A 294 -7.76 -24.46 31.52
CA LEU A 294 -8.07 -24.66 32.94
C LEU A 294 -9.36 -25.45 33.13
N ASN A 295 -10.37 -25.25 32.28
CA ASN A 295 -11.65 -25.96 32.36
C ASN A 295 -11.55 -27.48 32.12
N GLU A 296 -10.50 -27.91 31.40
CA GLU A 296 -10.24 -29.35 31.19
C GLU A 296 -9.47 -29.99 32.34
N THR A 297 -8.83 -29.17 33.18
CA THR A 297 -7.99 -29.64 34.29
C THR A 297 -8.64 -29.38 35.64
N LEU A 298 -9.36 -28.27 35.80
CA LEU A 298 -9.94 -27.81 37.04
C LEU A 298 -11.47 -27.76 36.92
N LYS A 299 -12.18 -28.05 38.00
CA LYS A 299 -13.61 -27.79 38.09
C LYS A 299 -13.82 -26.30 38.34
N LEU A 300 -14.08 -25.56 37.27
CA LEU A 300 -14.39 -24.14 37.35
C LEU A 300 -15.87 -23.92 37.77
N PRO A 301 -16.18 -22.80 38.40
CA PRO A 301 -17.59 -22.41 38.65
C PRO A 301 -18.40 -22.35 37.35
N GLU A 302 -19.69 -22.71 37.41
CA GLU A 302 -20.61 -22.80 36.25
C GLU A 302 -20.72 -21.52 35.42
N TRP A 303 -20.39 -20.35 36.00
CA TRP A 303 -20.38 -19.09 35.29
C TRP A 303 -19.11 -18.82 34.47
N ILE A 304 -18.10 -19.74 34.54
CA ILE A 304 -16.88 -19.68 33.71
C ILE A 304 -16.94 -20.75 32.65
N ASP A 305 -17.33 -20.39 31.44
CA ASP A 305 -17.39 -21.34 30.31
C ASP A 305 -16.00 -21.74 29.80
N LEU A 306 -15.04 -20.82 29.84
CA LEU A 306 -13.68 -21.07 29.36
C LEU A 306 -12.63 -20.36 30.23
N GLY A 307 -11.71 -21.14 30.81
CA GLY A 307 -10.50 -20.66 31.43
C GLY A 307 -9.26 -21.08 30.63
N LYS A 308 -8.46 -20.11 30.17
CA LYS A 308 -7.28 -20.36 29.33
C LYS A 308 -6.12 -19.46 29.74
N ILE A 309 -4.95 -20.05 29.96
CA ILE A 309 -3.69 -19.32 30.18
C ILE A 309 -2.75 -19.59 29.00
N ARG A 310 -2.10 -18.54 28.50
CA ARG A 310 -1.09 -18.64 27.45
C ARG A 310 0.17 -17.87 27.83
N GLY A 311 1.33 -18.48 27.53
CA GLY A 311 2.63 -17.83 27.59
C GLY A 311 3.41 -18.15 26.32
N ALA A 312 4.10 -17.18 25.74
CA ALA A 312 4.93 -17.42 24.57
C ALA A 312 6.18 -16.54 24.60
N TRP A 313 7.24 -17.07 24.02
CA TRP A 313 8.48 -16.37 23.74
C TRP A 313 8.82 -16.51 22.26
N SER A 314 9.28 -15.44 21.64
CA SER A 314 9.73 -15.45 20.25
C SER A 314 10.86 -14.46 20.02
N GLN A 315 11.71 -14.77 19.05
CA GLN A 315 12.73 -13.86 18.53
C GLN A 315 12.37 -13.54 17.08
N VAL A 316 12.33 -12.24 16.76
CA VAL A 316 12.04 -11.72 15.43
C VAL A 316 13.06 -10.66 15.02
N GLY A 317 13.20 -10.41 13.74
CA GLY A 317 14.06 -9.37 13.21
C GLY A 317 13.44 -8.76 11.95
N ASN A 318 13.87 -7.54 11.60
CA ASN A 318 13.49 -6.86 10.37
C ASN A 318 14.61 -6.97 9.34
N GLY A 319 14.24 -7.17 8.07
CA GLY A 319 15.15 -7.07 6.94
C GLY A 319 15.51 -5.60 6.62
N LEU A 320 16.55 -5.40 5.83
CA LEU A 320 16.90 -4.10 5.27
C LEU A 320 16.05 -3.82 4.02
N SER A 321 15.85 -2.53 3.73
CA SER A 321 15.25 -2.11 2.46
C SER A 321 16.19 -2.45 1.28
N SER A 322 15.62 -2.56 0.09
CA SER A 322 16.37 -2.83 -1.15
C SER A 322 17.45 -1.77 -1.34
N TYR A 323 18.62 -2.19 -1.79
CA TYR A 323 19.78 -1.37 -2.16
C TYR A 323 20.41 -0.52 -1.03
N ILE A 324 19.89 -0.52 0.18
CA ILE A 324 20.47 0.26 1.30
C ILE A 324 21.88 -0.21 1.68
N SER A 325 22.18 -1.46 1.39
CA SER A 325 23.52 -2.05 1.63
C SER A 325 24.50 -1.81 0.47
N HIS A 326 24.05 -1.17 -0.62
CA HIS A 326 24.92 -0.86 -1.74
C HIS A 326 25.79 0.36 -1.40
N PRO A 327 27.11 0.31 -1.53
CA PRO A 327 27.98 1.46 -1.29
C PRO A 327 27.76 2.51 -2.39
N LEU A 328 26.93 3.49 -2.11
CA LEU A 328 26.77 4.66 -2.97
C LEU A 328 27.66 5.77 -2.43
N ASN A 329 28.59 6.24 -3.25
CA ASN A 329 29.26 7.52 -3.01
C ASN A 329 28.30 8.62 -3.47
N SER A 330 27.86 9.47 -2.53
CA SER A 330 27.27 10.75 -2.91
C SER A 330 28.39 11.65 -3.42
N ILE A 331 28.29 12.04 -4.67
CA ILE A 331 29.13 13.08 -5.28
C ILE A 331 28.51 14.43 -5.00
#